data_0af776d9d4cbe2510d8e053e414e0791
#
_entry.id   0af776d9d4cbe2510d8e053e414e0791
#
_cell.length_a   1.000
_cell.length_b   1.000
_cell.length_c   1.000
_cell.angle_alpha   90.00
_cell.angle_beta   90.00
_cell.angle_gamma   90.00
#
_symmetry.space_group_name_H-M   'P 1'
#
loop_
_entity.id
_entity.type
_entity.pdbx_description
1 polymer ?
#
loop_
_entity_poly.entity_id
_entity_poly.type
_entity_poly.pdbx_seq_one_letter_code
_entity_poly.pdbx_strand_id
1 'polypeptide(L)'
;LKNIRWRSEIIGTERTEIPEIPVAVIREVLANSFAHAVYNSRTNHEICIHPGMITIYRPGEYASNHKPEDYMKGNYESVIRNATTAKILYLNKSIEQFGSGFKRINSLCKDAGIRFSYESDELGFKFTLYRPQRQSDIPSVTLDVTLNGTEMAVLAILKQKPDSSRGEIADKISKTVRTVQRALNSLRDKGYIQRVGSKQEPRWEVLK
;
A
#
# COMPACT_ATOMS: atom_id res chain seq x y z
N LEU A 1 6.95 14.71 -11.36
CA LEU A 1 7.43 13.37 -10.95
C LEU A 1 8.28 13.37 -9.67
N LYS A 2 8.60 14.54 -9.08
CA LYS A 2 9.43 14.65 -7.86
C LYS A 2 8.88 13.83 -6.67
N ASN A 3 7.57 13.65 -6.58
CA ASN A 3 6.90 12.96 -5.47
C ASN A 3 6.62 11.47 -5.76
N ILE A 4 7.08 10.97 -6.90
CA ILE A 4 7.06 9.54 -7.23
C ILE A 4 8.36 8.93 -6.75
N ARG A 5 8.27 7.79 -6.07
CA ARG A 5 9.45 7.06 -5.61
C ARG A 5 10.10 6.31 -6.77
N TRP A 6 11.42 6.27 -6.77
CA TRP A 6 12.21 5.58 -7.78
C TRP A 6 13.07 4.52 -7.08
N ARG A 7 13.25 3.39 -7.72
CA ARG A 7 14.20 2.37 -7.33
C ARG A 7 15.26 2.23 -8.43
N SER A 8 16.48 1.94 -8.02
CA SER A 8 17.53 1.63 -8.97
C SER A 8 17.75 0.12 -9.05
N GLU A 9 17.81 -0.41 -10.24
CA GLU A 9 18.20 -1.80 -10.50
C GLU A 9 19.42 -1.82 -11.42
N ILE A 10 20.31 -2.77 -11.19
CA ILE A 10 21.45 -3.00 -12.09
C ILE A 10 21.04 -4.15 -13.01
N ILE A 11 20.88 -3.84 -14.30
CA ILE A 11 20.56 -4.82 -15.34
C ILE A 11 21.83 -4.96 -16.20
N GLY A 12 22.55 -6.08 -16.01
CA GLY A 12 23.87 -6.24 -16.61
C GLY A 12 24.88 -5.26 -16.01
N THR A 13 25.41 -4.36 -16.82
CA THR A 13 26.37 -3.30 -16.41
C THR A 13 25.72 -1.93 -16.26
N GLU A 14 24.43 -1.80 -16.55
CA GLU A 14 23.74 -0.50 -16.56
C GLU A 14 22.84 -0.34 -15.34
N ARG A 15 22.87 0.85 -14.75
CA ARG A 15 21.95 1.27 -13.70
C ARG A 15 20.68 1.82 -14.34
N THR A 16 19.55 1.17 -14.08
CA THR A 16 18.23 1.60 -14.54
C THR A 16 17.41 2.13 -13.38
N GLU A 17 16.77 3.27 -13.55
CA GLU A 17 15.85 3.83 -12.57
C GLU A 17 14.40 3.50 -12.93
N ILE A 18 13.73 2.81 -12.05
CA ILE A 18 12.36 2.31 -12.23
C ILE A 18 11.44 3.06 -11.28
N PRO A 19 10.42 3.78 -11.81
CA PRO A 19 9.43 4.43 -10.98
C PRO A 19 8.51 3.40 -10.33
N GLU A 20 8.06 3.67 -9.10
CA GLU A 20 7.12 2.81 -8.37
C GLU A 20 5.77 2.63 -9.08
N ILE A 21 5.34 3.63 -9.83
CA ILE A 21 4.17 3.60 -10.71
C ILE A 21 4.64 4.03 -12.10
N PRO A 22 4.34 3.28 -13.16
CA PRO A 22 4.76 3.63 -14.52
C PRO A 22 4.32 5.05 -14.88
N VAL A 23 5.25 5.85 -15.37
CA VAL A 23 4.98 7.25 -15.75
C VAL A 23 3.86 7.35 -16.78
N ALA A 24 3.76 6.37 -17.68
CA ALA A 24 2.71 6.29 -18.67
C ALA A 24 1.31 6.18 -18.05
N VAL A 25 1.16 5.43 -16.93
CA VAL A 25 -0.13 5.33 -16.21
C VAL A 25 -0.51 6.68 -15.62
N ILE A 26 0.42 7.34 -14.92
CA ILE A 26 0.18 8.65 -14.32
C ILE A 26 -0.22 9.66 -15.39
N ARG A 27 0.50 9.67 -16.52
CA ARG A 27 0.23 10.57 -17.66
C ARG A 27 -1.17 10.33 -18.22
N GLU A 28 -1.53 9.07 -18.46
CA GLU A 28 -2.84 8.69 -19.02
C GLU A 28 -3.99 9.08 -18.08
N VAL A 29 -3.87 8.78 -16.77
CA VAL A 29 -4.90 9.14 -15.79
C VAL A 29 -5.07 10.66 -15.69
N LEU A 30 -3.97 11.42 -15.67
CA LEU A 30 -4.01 12.88 -15.64
C LEU A 30 -4.63 13.45 -16.91
N ALA A 31 -4.22 12.99 -18.07
CA ALA A 31 -4.76 13.46 -19.35
C ALA A 31 -6.27 13.18 -19.46
N ASN A 32 -6.70 11.99 -19.06
CA ASN A 32 -8.12 11.64 -19.01
C ASN A 32 -8.88 12.50 -18.00
N SER A 33 -8.27 12.84 -16.85
CA SER A 33 -8.93 13.72 -15.89
C SER A 33 -9.23 15.09 -16.47
N PHE A 34 -8.32 15.68 -17.25
CA PHE A 34 -8.54 16.95 -17.92
C PHE A 34 -9.48 16.86 -19.13
N ALA A 35 -9.35 15.81 -19.95
CA ALA A 35 -10.19 15.62 -21.14
C ALA A 35 -11.68 15.42 -20.81
N HIS A 36 -11.98 14.89 -19.62
CA HIS A 36 -13.35 14.55 -19.22
C HIS A 36 -13.92 15.40 -18.08
N ALA A 37 -13.24 16.44 -17.63
CA ALA A 37 -13.71 17.31 -16.56
C ALA A 37 -14.91 18.18 -16.97
N VAL A 38 -15.72 18.54 -15.99
CA VAL A 38 -16.75 19.59 -16.08
C VAL A 38 -16.13 20.87 -15.53
N TYR A 39 -15.67 21.76 -16.43
CA TYR A 39 -14.93 22.97 -16.04
C TYR A 39 -15.79 24.09 -15.45
N ASN A 40 -17.11 24.05 -15.62
CA ASN A 40 -18.05 24.99 -14.98
C ASN A 40 -18.61 24.45 -13.66
N SER A 41 -17.98 23.43 -13.09
CA SER A 41 -18.34 22.89 -11.78
C SER A 41 -17.87 23.81 -10.65
N ARG A 42 -18.50 23.68 -9.47
CA ARG A 42 -18.05 24.30 -8.23
C ARG A 42 -16.94 23.53 -7.52
N THR A 43 -16.69 22.28 -7.95
CA THR A 43 -15.62 21.45 -7.41
C THR A 43 -14.34 21.61 -8.24
N ASN A 44 -13.19 21.45 -7.60
CA ASN A 44 -11.89 21.61 -8.24
C ASN A 44 -11.31 20.27 -8.68
N HIS A 45 -10.39 20.30 -9.64
CA HIS A 45 -9.45 19.20 -9.85
C HIS A 45 -8.57 19.07 -8.62
N GLU A 46 -8.36 17.83 -8.17
CA GLU A 46 -7.51 17.56 -7.02
C GLU A 46 -6.58 16.38 -7.29
N ILE A 47 -5.31 16.55 -6.96
CA ILE A 47 -4.29 15.51 -7.04
C ILE A 47 -3.66 15.41 -5.66
N CYS A 48 -3.95 14.31 -4.95
CA CYS A 48 -3.39 14.06 -3.63
C CYS A 48 -2.40 12.90 -3.67
N ILE A 49 -1.21 13.12 -3.13
CA ILE A 49 -0.15 12.12 -3.03
C ILE A 49 0.05 11.76 -1.57
N HIS A 50 -0.42 10.57 -1.20
CA HIS A 50 -0.28 9.99 0.13
C HIS A 50 0.83 8.94 0.17
N PRO A 51 1.29 8.53 1.35
CA PRO A 51 2.29 7.46 1.49
C PRO A 51 1.90 6.16 0.79
N GLY A 52 0.62 5.77 0.83
CA GLY A 52 0.12 4.50 0.29
C GLY A 52 -0.67 4.60 -1.01
N MET A 53 -1.03 5.81 -1.47
CA MET A 53 -1.86 5.98 -2.67
C MET A 53 -1.71 7.36 -3.31
N ILE A 54 -2.07 7.46 -4.58
CA ILE A 54 -2.22 8.70 -5.32
C ILE A 54 -3.67 8.77 -5.77
N THR A 55 -4.36 9.84 -5.43
CA THR A 55 -5.73 10.08 -5.86
C THR A 55 -5.78 11.23 -6.84
N ILE A 56 -6.57 11.08 -7.89
CA ILE A 56 -6.80 12.08 -8.92
C ILE A 56 -8.31 12.23 -9.05
N TYR A 57 -8.81 13.37 -8.59
CA TYR A 57 -10.23 13.72 -8.68
C TYR A 57 -10.46 14.74 -9.78
N ARG A 58 -11.50 14.55 -10.56
CA ARG A 58 -11.99 15.53 -11.52
C ARG A 58 -13.47 15.84 -11.31
N PRO A 59 -13.89 17.08 -11.52
CA PRO A 59 -15.31 17.45 -11.52
C PRO A 59 -16.09 16.75 -12.62
N GLY A 60 -17.33 16.40 -12.31
CA GLY A 60 -18.30 15.79 -13.21
C GLY A 60 -18.26 14.26 -13.22
N GLU A 61 -19.45 13.71 -13.22
CA GLU A 61 -19.70 12.27 -13.25
C GLU A 61 -19.04 11.57 -14.44
N TYR A 62 -18.99 10.26 -14.40
CA TYR A 62 -18.53 9.45 -15.52
C TYR A 62 -19.57 9.44 -16.64
N ALA A 63 -19.32 10.24 -17.69
CA ALA A 63 -20.27 10.47 -18.78
C ALA A 63 -20.13 9.38 -19.85
N SER A 64 -20.57 8.18 -19.57
CA SER A 64 -20.66 7.10 -20.55
C SER A 64 -21.79 6.14 -20.18
N ASN A 65 -22.40 5.54 -21.18
CA ASN A 65 -23.37 4.45 -21.01
C ASN A 65 -22.68 3.12 -20.65
N HIS A 66 -21.37 3.06 -20.79
CA HIS A 66 -20.53 1.89 -20.44
C HIS A 66 -19.75 2.19 -19.17
N LYS A 67 -19.57 1.16 -18.34
CA LYS A 67 -18.70 1.26 -17.16
C LYS A 67 -17.22 1.23 -17.56
N PRO A 68 -16.29 1.75 -16.74
CA PRO A 68 -14.86 1.65 -17.01
C PRO A 68 -14.37 0.23 -17.29
N GLU A 69 -14.97 -0.81 -16.64
CA GLU A 69 -14.64 -2.21 -16.87
C GLU A 69 -14.95 -2.67 -18.29
N ASP A 70 -15.96 -2.12 -18.92
CA ASP A 70 -16.34 -2.47 -20.29
C ASP A 70 -15.27 -1.97 -21.25
N TYR A 71 -14.74 -0.76 -21.03
CA TYR A 71 -13.62 -0.22 -21.79
C TYR A 71 -12.32 -1.01 -21.61
N MET A 72 -12.13 -1.65 -20.47
CA MET A 72 -10.96 -2.51 -20.24
C MET A 72 -11.05 -3.82 -21.04
N LYS A 73 -12.25 -4.31 -21.31
CA LYS A 73 -12.51 -5.60 -21.98
C LYS A 73 -12.79 -5.47 -23.48
N GLY A 74 -13.40 -4.36 -23.90
CA GLY A 74 -13.88 -4.15 -25.25
C GLY A 74 -13.27 -2.93 -25.94
N ASN A 75 -13.64 -2.75 -27.21
CA ASN A 75 -13.33 -1.56 -28.00
C ASN A 75 -14.61 -0.74 -28.12
N TYR A 76 -14.81 0.17 -27.17
CA TYR A 76 -15.89 1.13 -27.18
C TYR A 76 -15.38 2.52 -27.57
N GLU A 77 -16.18 3.28 -28.26
CA GLU A 77 -15.86 4.68 -28.58
C GLU A 77 -15.85 5.52 -27.32
N SER A 78 -14.83 6.35 -27.18
CA SER A 78 -14.70 7.26 -26.04
C SER A 78 -15.66 8.44 -26.16
N VAL A 79 -16.42 8.67 -25.11
CA VAL A 79 -17.24 9.89 -25.00
C VAL A 79 -16.35 11.00 -24.44
N ILE A 80 -15.82 11.85 -25.31
CA ILE A 80 -14.92 12.95 -24.94
C ILE A 80 -15.75 14.17 -24.57
N ARG A 81 -15.60 14.65 -23.33
CA ARG A 81 -16.32 15.86 -22.88
C ARG A 81 -15.67 17.15 -23.39
N ASN A 82 -14.35 17.20 -23.39
CA ASN A 82 -13.57 18.37 -23.81
C ASN A 82 -12.70 18.04 -25.02
N ALA A 83 -13.29 18.03 -26.21
CA ALA A 83 -12.61 17.61 -27.44
C ALA A 83 -11.36 18.46 -27.76
N THR A 84 -11.39 19.77 -27.53
CA THR A 84 -10.24 20.66 -27.74
C THR A 84 -9.09 20.31 -26.82
N THR A 85 -9.35 20.12 -25.52
CA THR A 85 -8.34 19.71 -24.53
C THR A 85 -7.75 18.35 -24.91
N ALA A 86 -8.59 17.38 -25.24
CA ALA A 86 -8.16 16.06 -25.66
C ALA A 86 -7.28 16.12 -26.92
N LYS A 87 -7.66 16.94 -27.91
CA LYS A 87 -6.87 17.15 -29.14
C LYS A 87 -5.48 17.75 -28.84
N ILE A 88 -5.40 18.73 -27.94
CA ILE A 88 -4.12 19.34 -27.54
C ILE A 88 -3.23 18.30 -26.83
N LEU A 89 -3.80 17.50 -25.90
CA LEU A 89 -3.08 16.45 -25.19
C LEU A 89 -2.58 15.35 -26.15
N TYR A 90 -3.36 15.03 -27.18
CA TYR A 90 -2.96 14.09 -28.23
C TYR A 90 -1.80 14.65 -29.08
N LEU A 91 -1.93 15.88 -29.56
CA LEU A 91 -0.88 16.54 -30.37
C LEU A 91 0.44 16.68 -29.59
N ASN A 92 0.35 16.92 -28.29
CA ASN A 92 1.50 16.98 -27.40
C ASN A 92 2.03 15.59 -26.98
N LYS A 93 1.54 14.50 -27.58
CA LYS A 93 1.93 13.11 -27.24
C LYS A 93 1.75 12.76 -25.76
N SER A 94 0.85 13.45 -25.07
CA SER A 94 0.50 13.14 -23.67
C SER A 94 -0.43 11.94 -23.57
N ILE A 95 -1.26 11.72 -24.62
CA ILE A 95 -2.09 10.52 -24.82
C ILE A 95 -1.82 9.96 -26.23
N GLU A 96 -1.99 8.66 -26.41
CA GLU A 96 -1.65 8.03 -27.70
C GLU A 96 -2.82 7.95 -28.65
N GLN A 97 -4.01 7.58 -28.18
CA GLN A 97 -5.19 7.39 -29.05
C GLN A 97 -6.48 7.52 -28.24
N PHE A 98 -7.52 8.07 -28.86
CA PHE A 98 -8.83 8.19 -28.23
C PHE A 98 -9.47 6.81 -28.03
N GLY A 99 -10.05 6.57 -26.85
CA GLY A 99 -10.81 5.37 -26.53
C GLY A 99 -10.02 4.19 -25.93
N SER A 100 -8.69 4.23 -25.92
CA SER A 100 -7.85 3.15 -25.39
C SER A 100 -7.36 3.36 -23.94
N GLY A 101 -7.66 4.49 -23.31
CA GLY A 101 -7.06 4.92 -22.05
C GLY A 101 -7.23 3.93 -20.91
N PHE A 102 -8.44 3.47 -20.60
CA PHE A 102 -8.68 2.48 -19.53
C PHE A 102 -8.04 1.13 -19.82
N LYS A 103 -8.08 0.66 -21.06
CA LYS A 103 -7.44 -0.59 -21.48
C LYS A 103 -5.93 -0.52 -21.27
N ARG A 104 -5.33 0.60 -21.65
CA ARG A 104 -3.89 0.86 -21.47
C ARG A 104 -3.51 0.97 -20.00
N ILE A 105 -4.26 1.75 -19.20
CA ILE A 105 -4.04 1.83 -17.75
C ILE A 105 -4.07 0.44 -17.13
N ASN A 106 -5.09 -0.36 -17.46
CA ASN A 106 -5.23 -1.72 -16.92
C ASN A 106 -4.05 -2.62 -17.29
N SER A 107 -3.60 -2.62 -18.57
CA SER A 107 -2.44 -3.39 -19.00
C SER A 107 -1.17 -2.96 -18.26
N LEU A 108 -0.84 -1.68 -18.29
CA LEU A 108 0.37 -1.16 -17.65
C LEU A 108 0.39 -1.37 -16.13
N CYS A 109 -0.76 -1.22 -15.48
CA CYS A 109 -0.89 -1.50 -14.06
C CYS A 109 -0.70 -2.98 -13.75
N LYS A 110 -1.29 -3.87 -14.57
CA LYS A 110 -1.14 -5.32 -14.44
C LYS A 110 0.33 -5.75 -14.60
N ASP A 111 1.00 -5.26 -15.65
CA ASP A 111 2.40 -5.58 -15.93
C ASP A 111 3.35 -5.09 -14.82
N ALA A 112 3.01 -3.96 -14.20
CA ALA A 112 3.79 -3.39 -13.09
C ALA A 112 3.35 -3.88 -11.69
N GLY A 113 2.32 -4.73 -11.58
CA GLY A 113 1.78 -5.18 -10.30
C GLY A 113 1.12 -4.07 -9.48
N ILE A 114 0.63 -3.00 -10.14
CA ILE A 114 -0.03 -1.86 -9.49
C ILE A 114 -1.53 -2.07 -9.42
N ARG A 115 -2.10 -1.90 -8.23
CA ARG A 115 -3.55 -1.89 -8.06
C ARG A 115 -4.09 -0.47 -8.26
N PHE A 116 -5.30 -0.38 -8.78
CA PHE A 116 -6.05 0.86 -8.86
C PHE A 116 -7.53 0.62 -8.56
N SER A 117 -8.23 1.69 -8.22
CA SER A 117 -9.69 1.73 -8.12
C SER A 117 -10.21 3.05 -8.66
N TYR A 118 -11.50 3.13 -8.87
CA TYR A 118 -12.18 4.36 -9.23
C TYR A 118 -13.55 4.42 -8.56
N GLU A 119 -14.02 5.62 -8.33
CA GLU A 119 -15.32 5.96 -7.77
C GLU A 119 -15.92 7.08 -8.60
N SER A 120 -17.21 7.02 -8.87
CA SER A 120 -17.94 8.08 -9.56
C SER A 120 -19.25 8.35 -8.85
N ASP A 121 -19.54 9.61 -8.63
CA ASP A 121 -20.82 10.13 -8.15
C ASP A 121 -21.28 11.29 -9.03
N GLU A 122 -22.36 11.97 -8.64
CA GLU A 122 -22.93 13.11 -9.37
C GLU A 122 -21.98 14.32 -9.42
N LEU A 123 -21.05 14.43 -8.45
CA LEU A 123 -20.14 15.56 -8.32
C LEU A 123 -18.85 15.35 -9.10
N GLY A 124 -18.38 14.11 -9.20
CA GLY A 124 -17.10 13.88 -9.82
C GLY A 124 -16.70 12.41 -10.03
N PHE A 125 -15.50 12.28 -10.52
CA PHE A 125 -14.85 10.99 -10.74
C PHE A 125 -13.48 10.99 -10.06
N LYS A 126 -13.25 10.02 -9.18
CA LYS A 126 -12.00 9.83 -8.47
C LYS A 126 -11.30 8.56 -8.93
N PHE A 127 -10.04 8.69 -9.33
CA PHE A 127 -9.17 7.58 -9.66
C PHE A 127 -8.09 7.42 -8.59
N THR A 128 -7.88 6.21 -8.09
CA THR A 128 -6.91 5.90 -7.04
C THR A 128 -5.89 4.90 -7.56
N LEU A 129 -4.62 5.27 -7.52
CA LEU A 129 -3.48 4.38 -7.76
C LEU A 129 -2.87 3.99 -6.42
N TYR A 130 -2.83 2.71 -6.11
CA TYR A 130 -2.21 2.22 -4.87
C TYR A 130 -0.71 2.03 -5.07
N ARG A 131 0.06 2.71 -4.23
CA ARG A 131 1.52 2.64 -4.26
C ARG A 131 1.98 1.28 -3.73
N PRO A 132 3.01 0.66 -4.31
CA PRO A 132 3.62 -0.54 -3.75
C PRO A 132 4.09 -0.27 -2.32
N GLN A 133 3.73 -1.16 -1.39
CA GLN A 133 4.23 -1.06 -0.02
C GLN A 133 5.73 -1.39 -0.03
N ARG A 134 6.54 -0.48 0.49
CA ARG A 134 7.90 -0.82 0.90
C ARG A 134 7.86 -1.43 2.29
N GLN A 135 8.76 -2.31 2.61
CA GLN A 135 8.97 -2.79 3.98
C GLN A 135 9.19 -1.62 4.98
N SER A 136 9.74 -0.48 4.51
CA SER A 136 9.89 0.76 5.28
C SER A 136 8.61 1.61 5.40
N ASP A 137 7.59 1.38 4.55
CA ASP A 137 6.34 2.13 4.53
C ASP A 137 5.22 1.43 5.30
N ILE A 138 5.47 0.23 5.77
CA ILE A 138 4.66 -0.36 6.82
C ILE A 138 4.90 0.56 8.01
N PRO A 139 3.90 1.37 8.44
CA PRO A 139 4.07 2.03 9.71
C PRO A 139 4.37 0.88 10.67
N SER A 140 5.47 0.96 11.37
CA SER A 140 5.75 0.10 12.52
C SER A 140 4.78 0.45 13.67
N VAL A 141 3.50 0.41 13.35
CA VAL A 141 2.35 0.34 14.26
C VAL A 141 1.81 -1.10 14.30
N THR A 142 2.48 -2.05 13.73
CA THR A 142 2.83 -3.21 14.49
C THR A 142 3.89 -2.73 15.47
N LEU A 143 3.58 -2.72 16.70
CA LEU A 143 4.52 -2.98 17.76
C LEU A 143 5.28 -4.27 17.39
N ASP A 144 6.15 -4.20 16.38
CA ASP A 144 7.37 -4.98 16.35
C ASP A 144 8.27 -4.35 17.40
N VAL A 145 7.84 -4.59 18.61
CA VAL A 145 8.74 -4.69 19.70
C VAL A 145 9.60 -5.89 19.31
N THR A 146 10.67 -5.60 18.57
CA THR A 146 11.64 -6.61 18.17
C THR A 146 12.07 -7.30 19.46
N LEU A 147 11.61 -8.56 19.60
CA LEU A 147 12.01 -9.37 20.70
C LEU A 147 13.52 -9.58 20.55
N ASN A 148 14.28 -9.20 21.56
CA ASN A 148 15.70 -9.53 21.56
C ASN A 148 15.89 -11.05 21.66
N GLY A 149 17.09 -11.55 21.34
CA GLY A 149 17.35 -12.98 21.30
C GLY A 149 17.00 -13.73 22.60
N THR A 150 17.10 -13.06 23.76
CA THR A 150 16.70 -13.62 25.06
C THR A 150 15.18 -13.71 25.19
N GLU A 151 14.45 -12.67 24.78
CA GLU A 151 12.98 -12.65 24.79
C GLU A 151 12.40 -13.72 23.85
N MET A 152 12.98 -13.90 22.66
CA MET A 152 12.57 -14.97 21.73
C MET A 152 12.80 -16.35 22.31
N ALA A 153 13.96 -16.60 22.94
CA ALA A 153 14.26 -17.88 23.58
C ALA A 153 13.30 -18.16 24.74
N VAL A 154 13.02 -17.19 25.60
CA VAL A 154 12.04 -17.28 26.67
C VAL A 154 10.65 -17.60 26.15
N LEU A 155 10.19 -16.88 25.12
CA LEU A 155 8.88 -17.09 24.51
C LEU A 155 8.75 -18.49 23.90
N ALA A 156 9.79 -18.99 23.22
CA ALA A 156 9.83 -20.34 22.66
C ALA A 156 9.70 -21.44 23.74
N ILE A 157 10.35 -21.27 24.88
CA ILE A 157 10.22 -22.19 26.00
C ILE A 157 8.80 -22.15 26.59
N LEU A 158 8.23 -20.98 26.79
CA LEU A 158 6.87 -20.83 27.32
C LEU A 158 5.78 -21.37 26.39
N LYS A 159 5.97 -21.31 25.06
CA LYS A 159 5.11 -21.99 24.09
C LYS A 159 5.08 -23.49 24.23
N GLN A 160 6.23 -24.10 24.58
CA GLN A 160 6.35 -25.55 24.78
C GLN A 160 5.92 -25.99 26.19
N LYS A 161 6.31 -25.22 27.20
CA LYS A 161 6.04 -25.53 28.63
C LYS A 161 5.65 -24.26 29.38
N PRO A 162 4.32 -23.91 29.42
CA PRO A 162 3.81 -22.66 30.01
C PRO A 162 4.02 -22.54 31.53
N ASP A 163 4.29 -23.65 32.25
CA ASP A 163 4.51 -23.75 33.68
C ASP A 163 5.99 -23.73 34.06
N SER A 164 6.90 -23.50 33.10
CA SER A 164 8.34 -23.44 33.37
C SER A 164 8.68 -22.39 34.42
N SER A 165 9.45 -22.78 35.42
CA SER A 165 9.97 -21.87 36.42
C SER A 165 11.06 -20.97 35.82
N ARG A 166 11.34 -19.82 36.49
CA ARG A 166 12.41 -18.92 36.06
C ARG A 166 13.80 -19.58 36.10
N GLY A 167 14.02 -20.50 37.04
CA GLY A 167 15.25 -21.27 37.12
C GLY A 167 15.42 -22.20 35.93
N GLU A 168 14.39 -23.00 35.61
CA GLU A 168 14.41 -23.91 34.47
C GLU A 168 14.63 -23.17 33.13
N ILE A 169 14.02 -22.00 32.99
CA ILE A 169 14.21 -21.15 31.78
C ILE A 169 15.67 -20.65 31.76
N ALA A 170 16.20 -20.18 32.89
CA ALA A 170 17.54 -19.63 32.99
C ALA A 170 18.61 -20.71 32.64
N ASP A 171 18.44 -21.92 33.13
CA ASP A 171 19.32 -23.04 32.83
C ASP A 171 19.28 -23.41 31.35
N LYS A 172 18.08 -23.50 30.75
CA LYS A 172 17.91 -23.83 29.32
C LYS A 172 18.53 -22.82 28.36
N ILE A 173 18.50 -21.53 28.69
CA ILE A 173 19.07 -20.49 27.84
C ILE A 173 20.46 -20.02 28.25
N SER A 174 21.06 -20.68 29.26
CA SER A 174 22.40 -20.37 29.83
C SER A 174 22.53 -18.90 30.24
N LYS A 175 21.51 -18.37 30.94
CA LYS A 175 21.44 -16.97 31.42
C LYS A 175 21.09 -16.94 32.89
N THR A 176 21.26 -15.80 33.53
CA THR A 176 20.89 -15.62 34.95
C THR A 176 19.38 -15.51 35.13
N VAL A 177 18.86 -15.93 36.27
CA VAL A 177 17.43 -15.76 36.64
C VAL A 177 17.00 -14.31 36.57
N ARG A 178 17.89 -13.36 36.86
CA ARG A 178 17.64 -11.90 36.76
C ARG A 178 17.42 -11.49 35.31
N THR A 179 18.14 -12.03 34.35
CA THR A 179 18.00 -11.82 32.92
C THR A 179 16.66 -12.34 32.41
N VAL A 180 16.28 -13.57 32.84
CA VAL A 180 14.98 -14.16 32.52
C VAL A 180 13.82 -13.32 33.08
N GLN A 181 13.94 -12.86 34.32
CA GLN A 181 12.92 -12.00 34.94
C GLN A 181 12.71 -10.69 34.16
N ARG A 182 13.79 -10.05 33.67
CA ARG A 182 13.70 -8.87 32.83
C ARG A 182 13.02 -9.19 31.50
N ALA A 183 13.35 -10.29 30.87
CA ALA A 183 12.73 -10.73 29.62
C ALA A 183 11.23 -11.03 29.79
N LEU A 184 10.84 -11.71 30.86
CA LEU A 184 9.42 -11.97 31.20
C LEU A 184 8.63 -10.70 31.44
N ASN A 185 9.19 -9.73 32.17
CA ASN A 185 8.54 -8.43 32.36
C ASN A 185 8.37 -7.71 31.03
N SER A 186 9.41 -7.67 30.22
CA SER A 186 9.37 -7.02 28.90
C SER A 186 8.35 -7.72 27.98
N LEU A 187 8.31 -9.05 27.91
CA LEU A 187 7.32 -9.79 27.13
C LEU A 187 5.88 -9.52 27.59
N ARG A 188 5.66 -9.41 28.90
CA ARG A 188 4.36 -9.05 29.46
C ARG A 188 3.98 -7.62 29.10
N ASP A 189 4.87 -6.65 29.29
CA ASP A 189 4.63 -5.22 29.00
C ASP A 189 4.42 -4.99 27.49
N LYS A 190 5.01 -5.84 26.66
CA LYS A 190 4.83 -5.91 25.20
C LYS A 190 3.57 -6.69 24.77
N GLY A 191 2.82 -7.29 25.71
CA GLY A 191 1.59 -8.03 25.44
C GLY A 191 1.76 -9.38 24.73
N TYR A 192 2.95 -10.00 24.82
CA TYR A 192 3.20 -11.36 24.29
C TYR A 192 2.78 -12.47 25.23
N ILE A 193 2.84 -12.21 26.55
CA ILE A 193 2.48 -13.17 27.59
C ILE A 193 1.66 -12.49 28.67
N GLN A 194 0.78 -13.26 29.30
CA GLN A 194 0.13 -12.85 30.54
C GLN A 194 0.28 -13.92 31.62
N ARG A 195 0.24 -13.49 32.88
CA ARG A 195 0.29 -14.40 34.00
C ARG A 195 -1.13 -14.83 34.37
N VAL A 196 -1.38 -16.13 34.35
CA VAL A 196 -2.64 -16.76 34.76
C VAL A 196 -2.39 -17.76 35.90
N GLY A 197 -3.40 -18.08 36.67
CA GLY A 197 -3.34 -19.01 37.79
C GLY A 197 -3.20 -18.36 39.16
N SER A 198 -3.16 -19.22 40.22
CA SER A 198 -3.06 -18.78 41.61
C SER A 198 -1.63 -18.37 41.99
N LYS A 199 -1.46 -17.74 43.19
CA LYS A 199 -0.14 -17.39 43.68
C LYS A 199 0.76 -18.64 43.91
N GLN A 200 0.16 -19.81 44.11
CA GLN A 200 0.87 -21.07 44.40
C GLN A 200 1.26 -21.81 43.13
N GLU A 201 0.47 -21.65 42.04
CA GLU A 201 0.74 -22.27 40.74
C GLU A 201 0.66 -21.22 39.63
N PRO A 202 1.72 -20.40 39.44
CA PRO A 202 1.76 -19.40 38.39
C PRO A 202 2.00 -20.05 37.02
N ARG A 203 1.12 -19.76 36.08
CA ARG A 203 1.22 -20.20 34.68
C ARG A 203 1.32 -19.01 33.76
N TRP A 204 2.08 -19.17 32.68
CA TRP A 204 2.17 -18.18 31.63
C TRP A 204 1.32 -18.57 30.46
N GLU A 205 0.46 -17.65 30.01
CA GLU A 205 -0.29 -17.80 28.78
C GLU A 205 0.37 -16.96 27.69
N VAL A 206 0.63 -17.59 26.53
CA VAL A 206 1.21 -16.89 25.37
C VAL A 206 0.07 -16.36 24.52
N LEU A 207 0.06 -15.04 24.29
CA LEU A 207 -1.02 -14.31 23.60
C LEU A 207 -0.73 -14.08 22.10
N LYS A 208 0.57 -14.12 21.70
CA LYS A 208 1.00 -13.88 20.31
C LYS A 208 2.07 -14.87 19.87
#